data_87ec69abc99c89e2bd0b89f58d72fbc6
#
_entry.id   87ec69abc99c89e2bd0b89f58d72fbc6
#
_cell.length_a   1.000
_cell.length_b   1.000
_cell.length_c   1.000
_cell.angle_alpha   90.00
_cell.angle_beta   90.00
_cell.angle_gamma   90.00
#
_symmetry.space_group_name_H-M   'P 1'
#
loop_
_entity.id
_entity.type
_entity.pdbx_description
1 polymer ?
#
loop_
_entity_poly.entity_id
_entity_poly.type
_entity_poly.pdbx_seq_one_letter_code
_entity_poly.pdbx_strand_id
1 'polypeptide(L)'
;DLSSVELEKNTYKFLKQEGDLLYVEQYPVDLKSGYKKRIAAYNSAKNHRLESIEFYDRKGALLKTLTYLDYKQYKDKFWRASKFEMVNHQSKKETQLFFENYNFDVNLKDEDFTELALRRAAN
;
A
#
# COMPACT_ATOMS: atom_id res chain seq x y z
N ASP A 1 -18.11 9.30 0.24
CA ASP A 1 -16.68 9.51 0.19
C ASP A 1 -15.92 8.20 0.37
N LEU A 2 -15.07 7.90 -0.61
CA LEU A 2 -14.27 6.66 -0.59
C LEU A 2 -13.37 6.55 0.64
N SER A 3 -12.84 7.65 1.14
CA SER A 3 -11.97 7.62 2.31
C SER A 3 -12.72 7.19 3.57
N SER A 4 -13.95 7.61 3.74
CA SER A 4 -14.77 7.17 4.87
C SER A 4 -15.07 5.68 4.80
N VAL A 5 -15.39 5.20 3.60
CA VAL A 5 -15.66 3.77 3.38
C VAL A 5 -14.40 2.94 3.64
N GLU A 6 -13.24 3.41 3.18
CA GLU A 6 -11.98 2.72 3.40
C GLU A 6 -11.62 2.65 4.88
N LEU A 7 -11.82 3.72 5.63
CA LEU A 7 -11.54 3.76 7.06
C LEU A 7 -12.45 2.79 7.83
N GLU A 8 -13.68 2.59 7.37
CA GLU A 8 -14.61 1.67 8.00
C GLU A 8 -14.31 0.20 7.70
N LYS A 9 -13.59 -0.07 6.60
CA LYS A 9 -13.29 -1.43 6.17
C LYS A 9 -12.11 -2.07 6.86
N ASN A 10 -11.33 -1.32 7.62
CA ASN A 10 -10.12 -1.83 8.26
C ASN A 10 -10.03 -1.36 9.69
N THR A 11 -9.50 -2.23 10.55
CA THR A 11 -9.08 -1.83 11.88
C THR A 11 -7.56 -1.74 11.88
N TYR A 12 -7.02 -0.84 12.70
CA TYR A 12 -5.61 -0.49 12.69
C TYR A 12 -5.00 -0.72 14.06
N LYS A 13 -3.78 -1.23 14.08
CA LYS A 13 -3.04 -1.43 15.33
C LYS A 13 -1.56 -1.11 15.10
N PHE A 14 -1.03 -0.20 15.92
CA PHE A 14 0.40 0.09 15.90
C PHE A 14 1.16 -1.17 16.35
N LEU A 15 2.13 -1.60 15.57
CA LEU A 15 2.89 -2.81 15.85
C LEU A 15 4.23 -2.51 16.50
N LYS A 16 5.07 -1.72 15.84
CA LYS A 16 6.42 -1.42 16.31
C LYS A 16 7.03 -0.25 15.53
N GLN A 17 8.12 0.27 16.05
CA GLN A 17 8.95 1.25 15.36
C GLN A 17 10.39 0.72 15.28
N GLU A 18 10.97 0.79 14.08
CA GLU A 18 12.37 0.44 13.86
C GLU A 18 13.03 1.59 13.11
N GLY A 19 13.89 2.36 13.80
CA GLY A 19 14.47 3.56 13.22
C GLY A 19 13.38 4.54 12.83
N ASP A 20 13.34 4.92 11.57
CA ASP A 20 12.35 5.85 11.05
C ASP A 20 11.07 5.16 10.57
N LEU A 21 11.02 3.83 10.61
CA LEU A 21 9.86 3.09 10.11
C LEU A 21 8.88 2.76 11.21
N LEU A 22 7.62 3.13 10.99
CA LEU A 22 6.49 2.81 11.84
C LEU A 22 5.69 1.71 11.16
N TYR A 23 5.50 0.59 11.85
CA TYR A 23 4.75 -0.55 11.31
C TYR A 23 3.35 -0.59 11.91
N VAL A 24 2.35 -0.65 11.05
CA VAL A 24 0.94 -0.65 11.44
C VAL A 24 0.26 -1.88 10.85
N GLU A 25 -0.32 -2.70 11.72
CA GLU A 25 -1.14 -3.82 11.27
C GLU A 25 -2.53 -3.30 10.91
N GLN A 26 -3.04 -3.78 9.79
CA GLN A 26 -4.36 -3.42 9.29
C GLN A 26 -5.15 -4.70 9.05
N TYR A 27 -6.33 -4.78 9.63
CA TYR A 27 -7.20 -5.93 9.49
C TYR A 27 -8.44 -5.54 8.71
N PRO A 28 -8.79 -6.26 7.63
CA PRO A 28 -10.02 -5.97 6.92
C PRO A 28 -11.22 -6.34 7.78
N VAL A 29 -12.22 -5.47 7.80
CA VAL A 29 -13.47 -5.74 8.51
C VAL A 29 -14.31 -6.75 7.70
N ASP A 30 -14.20 -6.69 6.37
CA ASP A 30 -14.91 -7.60 5.48
C ASP A 30 -14.27 -8.99 5.53
N LEU A 31 -15.04 -9.97 6.02
CA LEU A 31 -14.59 -11.34 6.13
C LEU A 31 -14.38 -12.02 4.77
N LYS A 32 -14.87 -11.41 3.69
CA LYS A 32 -14.68 -11.90 2.33
C LYS A 32 -13.40 -11.40 1.68
N SER A 33 -12.61 -10.59 2.41
CA SER A 33 -11.35 -10.11 1.90
C SER A 33 -10.42 -11.27 1.56
N GLY A 34 -9.63 -11.13 0.50
CA GLY A 34 -8.68 -12.16 0.07
C GLY A 34 -7.46 -12.29 0.96
N TYR A 35 -7.32 -11.43 1.97
CA TYR A 35 -6.19 -11.49 2.91
C TYR A 35 -6.67 -11.34 4.35
N LYS A 36 -5.92 -11.91 5.28
CA LYS A 36 -6.23 -11.86 6.70
C LYS A 36 -5.85 -10.52 7.32
N LYS A 37 -4.67 -10.02 6.96
CA LYS A 37 -4.15 -8.75 7.44
C LYS A 37 -3.10 -8.21 6.48
N ARG A 38 -2.78 -6.95 6.64
CA ARG A 38 -1.62 -6.35 5.98
C ARG A 38 -0.83 -5.54 6.99
N ILE A 39 0.47 -5.40 6.77
CA ILE A 39 1.34 -4.58 7.61
C ILE A 39 1.92 -3.48 6.75
N ALA A 40 1.61 -2.24 7.07
CA ALA A 40 2.10 -1.07 6.35
C ALA A 40 3.28 -0.47 7.10
N ALA A 41 4.33 -0.09 6.36
CA ALA A 41 5.49 0.58 6.91
C ALA A 41 5.51 2.02 6.44
N TYR A 42 5.48 2.95 7.38
CA TYR A 42 5.50 4.40 7.13
C TYR A 42 6.83 4.99 7.58
N ASN A 43 7.36 5.92 6.80
CA ASN A 43 8.64 6.57 7.10
C ASN A 43 8.40 7.90 7.82
N SER A 44 8.67 7.95 9.13
CA SER A 44 8.44 9.15 9.94
C SER A 44 9.37 10.30 9.57
N ALA A 45 10.56 10.01 9.05
CA ALA A 45 11.50 11.04 8.62
C ALA A 45 11.11 11.67 7.29
N LYS A 46 10.12 11.13 6.60
CA LYS A 46 9.66 11.59 5.29
C LYS A 46 8.15 11.85 5.30
N ASN A 47 7.66 12.57 6.31
CA ASN A 47 6.26 12.95 6.48
C ASN A 47 5.32 11.74 6.48
N HIS A 48 5.74 10.65 7.11
CA HIS A 48 4.95 9.42 7.21
C HIS A 48 4.57 8.84 5.84
N ARG A 49 5.48 9.00 4.86
CA ARG A 49 5.29 8.41 3.53
C ARG A 49 5.23 6.89 3.66
N LEU A 50 4.32 6.28 2.88
CA LEU A 50 4.18 4.84 2.85
C LEU A 50 5.33 4.23 2.06
N GLU A 51 6.07 3.31 2.68
CA GLU A 51 7.24 2.68 2.06
C GLU A 51 6.91 1.28 1.52
N SER A 52 6.11 0.52 2.26
CA SER A 52 5.75 -0.83 1.82
C SER A 52 4.51 -1.33 2.52
N ILE A 53 3.88 -2.33 1.92
CA ILE A 53 2.77 -3.06 2.54
C ILE A 53 3.02 -4.55 2.32
N GLU A 54 2.99 -5.32 3.41
CA GLU A 54 3.05 -6.77 3.36
C GLU A 54 1.64 -7.32 3.55
N PHE A 55 1.21 -8.18 2.64
CA PHE A 55 -0.12 -8.79 2.66
C PHE A 55 -0.01 -10.25 3.08
N TYR A 56 -0.84 -10.65 4.02
CA TYR A 56 -0.88 -12.01 4.54
C TYR A 56 -2.18 -12.69 4.09
N ASP A 57 -2.07 -13.95 3.66
CA ASP A 57 -3.24 -14.69 3.19
C ASP A 57 -4.15 -15.09 4.36
N ARG A 58 -5.25 -15.75 4.04
CA ARG A 58 -6.23 -16.14 5.06
C ARG A 58 -5.68 -17.13 6.09
N LYS A 59 -4.61 -17.82 5.74
CA LYS A 59 -3.94 -18.76 6.64
C LYS A 59 -2.88 -18.08 7.50
N GLY A 60 -2.62 -16.80 7.25
CA GLY A 60 -1.62 -16.03 7.98
C GLY A 60 -0.22 -16.09 7.42
N ALA A 61 -0.04 -16.66 6.23
CA ALA A 61 1.26 -16.72 5.57
C ALA A 61 1.49 -15.48 4.71
N LEU A 62 2.74 -15.04 4.61
CA LEU A 62 3.10 -13.89 3.79
C LEU A 62 2.82 -14.20 2.32
N LEU A 63 1.96 -13.40 1.73
CA LEU A 63 1.53 -13.59 0.34
C LEU A 63 2.25 -12.65 -0.62
N LYS A 64 2.16 -11.37 -0.36
CA LYS A 64 2.69 -10.34 -1.26
C LYS A 64 3.34 -9.21 -0.48
N THR A 65 4.34 -8.58 -1.11
CA THR A 65 4.92 -7.32 -0.62
C THR A 65 4.82 -6.29 -1.73
N LEU A 66 4.20 -5.15 -1.43
CA LEU A 66 4.13 -4.00 -2.32
C LEU A 66 5.09 -2.95 -1.79
N THR A 67 6.05 -2.52 -2.62
CA THR A 67 7.03 -1.51 -2.25
C THR A 67 6.80 -0.26 -3.09
N TYR A 68 6.79 0.90 -2.43
CA TYR A 68 6.63 2.21 -3.06
C TYR A 68 8.00 2.84 -3.26
N LEU A 69 8.31 3.22 -4.49
CA LEU A 69 9.64 3.68 -4.86
C LEU A 69 9.57 4.98 -5.69
N ASP A 70 10.71 5.64 -5.73
CA ASP A 70 10.91 6.81 -6.60
C ASP A 70 9.83 7.88 -6.40
N TYR A 71 9.68 8.31 -5.16
CA TYR A 71 8.77 9.40 -4.84
C TYR A 71 9.19 10.67 -5.56
N LYS A 72 8.22 11.31 -6.20
CA LYS A 72 8.41 12.56 -6.93
C LYS A 72 7.39 13.59 -6.46
N GLN A 73 7.80 14.85 -6.51
CA GLN A 73 6.89 15.95 -6.17
C GLN A 73 6.18 16.43 -7.43
N TYR A 74 4.86 16.53 -7.34
CA TYR A 74 4.01 16.98 -8.43
C TYR A 74 3.34 18.29 -8.05
N LYS A 75 3.29 19.23 -8.97
CA LYS A 75 2.66 20.56 -8.78
C LYS A 75 3.22 21.27 -7.54
N ASP A 76 4.49 21.02 -7.23
CA ASP A 76 5.20 21.61 -6.06
C ASP A 76 4.51 21.37 -4.72
N LYS A 77 3.59 20.40 -4.64
CA LYS A 77 2.83 20.13 -3.42
C LYS A 77 2.75 18.65 -3.06
N PHE A 78 2.54 17.79 -4.04
CA PHE A 78 2.18 16.40 -3.79
C PHE A 78 3.37 15.47 -4.02
N TRP A 79 3.65 14.63 -3.02
CA TRP A 79 4.66 13.58 -3.14
C TRP A 79 3.94 12.26 -3.41
N ARG A 80 4.28 11.61 -4.51
CA ARG A 80 3.71 10.31 -4.89
C ARG A 80 4.79 9.40 -5.40
N ALA A 81 4.65 8.11 -5.08
CA ALA A 81 5.55 7.10 -5.64
C ALA A 81 5.30 6.99 -7.14
N SER A 82 6.37 6.99 -7.92
CA SER A 82 6.28 6.82 -9.37
C SER A 82 6.52 5.39 -9.80
N LYS A 83 6.96 4.53 -8.87
CA LYS A 83 7.24 3.13 -9.15
C LYS A 83 6.71 2.26 -8.02
N PHE A 84 6.09 1.15 -8.38
CA PHE A 84 5.62 0.14 -7.43
C PHE A 84 6.23 -1.21 -7.81
N GLU A 85 6.75 -1.91 -6.83
CA GLU A 85 7.21 -3.28 -7.01
C GLU A 85 6.32 -4.20 -6.20
N MET A 86 5.76 -5.20 -6.86
CA MET A 86 4.95 -6.22 -6.22
C MET A 86 5.68 -7.55 -6.32
N VAL A 87 5.92 -8.18 -5.19
CA VAL A 87 6.50 -9.51 -5.13
C VAL A 87 5.47 -10.45 -4.52
N ASN A 88 5.10 -11.48 -5.26
CA ASN A 88 4.25 -12.53 -4.72
C ASN A 88 5.18 -13.65 -4.22
N HIS A 89 5.22 -13.83 -2.90
CA HIS A 89 6.16 -14.75 -2.27
C HIS A 89 5.78 -16.21 -2.45
N GLN A 90 4.53 -16.49 -2.76
CA GLN A 90 4.06 -17.86 -2.95
C GLN A 90 4.24 -18.34 -4.39
N SER A 91 3.92 -17.49 -5.36
CA SER A 91 4.10 -17.81 -6.78
C SER A 91 5.48 -17.46 -7.33
N LYS A 92 6.27 -16.68 -6.55
CA LYS A 92 7.59 -16.19 -6.93
C LYS A 92 7.56 -15.23 -8.12
N LYS A 93 6.41 -14.60 -8.38
CA LYS A 93 6.28 -13.60 -9.43
C LYS A 93 6.60 -12.21 -8.92
N GLU A 94 7.28 -11.44 -9.76
CA GLU A 94 7.59 -10.04 -9.49
C GLU A 94 6.98 -9.18 -10.58
N THR A 95 6.40 -8.05 -10.18
CA THR A 95 5.77 -7.10 -11.11
C THR A 95 6.21 -5.71 -10.75
N GLN A 96 6.55 -4.91 -11.76
CA GLN A 96 6.88 -3.50 -11.56
C GLN A 96 5.86 -2.66 -12.33
N LEU A 97 5.35 -1.63 -11.67
CA LEU A 97 4.40 -0.70 -12.26
C LEU A 97 4.95 0.70 -12.17
N PHE A 98 4.83 1.45 -13.24
CA PHE A 98 5.32 2.81 -13.32
C PHE A 98 4.16 3.77 -13.54
N PHE A 99 4.13 4.85 -12.76
CA PHE A 99 3.15 5.91 -12.91
C PHE A 99 3.91 7.22 -13.15
N GLU A 100 3.86 7.72 -14.36
CA GLU A 100 4.62 8.93 -14.74
C GLU A 100 3.81 10.21 -14.60
N ASN A 101 2.52 10.14 -14.90
CA ASN A 101 1.67 11.32 -14.94
C ASN A 101 0.43 11.11 -14.07
N TYR A 102 0.54 11.50 -12.80
CA TYR A 102 -0.62 11.48 -11.91
C TYR A 102 -1.59 12.57 -12.34
N ASN A 103 -2.86 12.20 -12.47
CA ASN A 103 -3.92 13.15 -12.76
C ASN A 103 -4.62 13.53 -11.47
N PHE A 104 -4.27 14.69 -10.91
CA PHE A 104 -4.84 15.15 -9.66
C PHE A 104 -6.24 15.74 -9.82
N ASP A 105 -6.69 15.93 -11.06
CA ASP A 105 -8.03 16.46 -11.33
C ASP A 105 -9.11 15.41 -11.06
N VAL A 106 -8.75 14.13 -11.08
CA VAL A 106 -9.70 13.06 -10.75
C VAL A 106 -9.73 12.75 -9.26
N ASN A 107 -8.94 13.47 -8.47
CA ASN A 107 -8.96 13.39 -7.01
C ASN A 107 -8.77 11.97 -6.46
N LEU A 108 -7.88 11.21 -7.08
CA LEU A 108 -7.54 9.87 -6.61
C LEU A 108 -6.60 9.94 -5.42
N LYS A 109 -6.74 9.00 -4.50
CA LYS A 109 -5.91 8.88 -3.32
C LYS A 109 -4.86 7.80 -3.52
N ASP A 110 -3.83 7.79 -2.67
CA ASP A 110 -2.78 6.76 -2.71
C ASP A 110 -3.36 5.36 -2.63
N GLU A 111 -4.40 5.18 -1.83
CA GLU A 111 -5.05 3.88 -1.66
C GLU A 111 -5.69 3.39 -2.95
N ASP A 112 -6.27 4.31 -3.73
CA ASP A 112 -6.87 3.97 -5.03
C ASP A 112 -5.80 3.51 -6.01
N PHE A 113 -4.66 4.16 -6.01
CA PHE A 113 -3.53 3.75 -6.85
C PHE A 113 -2.97 2.41 -6.41
N THR A 114 -2.95 2.15 -5.11
CA THR A 114 -2.50 0.88 -4.56
C THR A 114 -3.40 -0.26 -5.02
N GLU A 115 -4.72 -0.08 -4.93
CA GLU A 115 -5.66 -1.08 -5.40
C GLU A 115 -5.54 -1.35 -6.89
N LEU A 116 -5.36 -0.28 -7.68
CA LEU A 116 -5.19 -0.42 -9.12
C LEU A 116 -3.94 -1.23 -9.43
N ALA A 117 -2.84 -0.95 -8.72
CA ALA A 117 -1.59 -1.69 -8.89
C ALA A 117 -1.78 -3.16 -8.53
N LEU A 118 -2.50 -3.43 -7.44
CA LEU A 118 -2.78 -4.80 -7.01
C LEU A 118 -3.60 -5.56 -8.05
N ARG A 119 -4.60 -4.92 -8.63
CA ARG A 119 -5.43 -5.52 -9.67
C ARG A 119 -4.61 -5.86 -10.90
N ARG A 120 -3.74 -4.95 -11.33
CA ARG A 120 -2.87 -5.18 -12.49
C ARG A 120 -1.88 -6.30 -12.22
N ALA A 121 -1.34 -6.38 -11.02
CA ALA A 121 -0.40 -7.43 -10.66
C ALA A 121 -1.08 -8.80 -10.55
N ALA A 122 -2.37 -8.86 -10.24
CA ALA A 122 -3.12 -10.10 -10.14
C ALA A 122 -3.49 -10.68 -11.50
N ASN A 123 -3.53 -9.84 -12.51
CA ASN A 123 -3.82 -10.28 -13.89
C ASN A 123 -2.51 -10.67 -14.63
#